data_276ffdfe90f589d8d9e52253804c8914
#
_entry.id   276ffdfe90f589d8d9e52253804c8914
#
_cell.length_a   1.000
_cell.length_b   1.000
_cell.length_c   1.000
_cell.angle_alpha   90.00
_cell.angle_beta   90.00
_cell.angle_gamma   90.00
#
_symmetry.space_group_name_H-M   'P 1'
#
loop_
_entity.id
_entity.type
_entity.pdbx_description
1 polymer ?
#
loop_
_entity_poly.entity_id
_entity_poly.type
_entity_poly.pdbx_seq_one_letter_code
_entity_poly.pdbx_strand_id
1 'polypeptide(L)'
;MSELILQRRDRAGYLEKYPVYINRKQVARIGFAETLKLELEPGRYQLHCGGLFGTDAETWFDLKEHRKAYFLSAERLSLKERPFPKYYRCLFTETTPMQIKGEEEQNDLKAQQSTALIYAFGFIALLSAAGAWLFWQSMVNEESILFYLGIFAMILIPWAYRGVLISQLKKSV
;
A
#
# COMPACT_ATOMS: atom_id res chain seq x y z
N MET A 1 -21.99 12.72 -19.33
CA MET A 1 -20.53 12.78 -19.10
C MET A 1 -20.03 11.36 -18.92
N SER A 2 -18.94 11.02 -19.53
CA SER A 2 -18.33 9.70 -19.41
C SER A 2 -17.16 9.75 -18.45
N GLU A 3 -16.85 8.66 -17.78
CA GLU A 3 -15.85 8.61 -16.71
C GLU A 3 -14.67 7.72 -17.12
N LEU A 4 -13.46 8.26 -17.04
CA LEU A 4 -12.22 7.50 -17.10
C LEU A 4 -11.73 7.23 -15.67
N ILE A 5 -11.54 5.95 -15.35
CA ILE A 5 -10.99 5.52 -14.05
C ILE A 5 -9.61 4.93 -14.28
N LEU A 6 -8.61 5.45 -13.58
CA LEU A 6 -7.23 4.98 -13.63
C LEU A 6 -6.76 4.63 -12.24
N GLN A 7 -6.31 3.40 -12.03
CA GLN A 7 -5.73 2.96 -10.76
C GLN A 7 -4.29 2.52 -10.96
N ARG A 8 -3.39 2.97 -10.09
CA ARG A 8 -2.01 2.51 -10.07
C ARG A 8 -1.83 1.35 -9.08
N ARG A 9 -1.39 0.18 -9.60
CA ARG A 9 -1.29 -1.07 -8.83
C ARG A 9 0.12 -1.40 -8.36
N ASP A 10 1.15 -0.81 -8.98
CA ASP A 10 2.54 -1.20 -8.72
C ASP A 10 3.17 -0.42 -7.57
N ARG A 11 4.21 -1.02 -6.97
CA ARG A 11 5.04 -0.38 -5.95
C ARG A 11 6.31 0.26 -6.51
N ALA A 12 6.50 0.21 -7.83
CA ALA A 12 7.66 0.79 -8.46
C ALA A 12 7.66 2.31 -8.28
N GLY A 13 8.71 2.86 -7.66
CA GLY A 13 8.74 4.29 -7.32
C GLY A 13 7.56 4.71 -6.45
N TYR A 14 7.26 3.97 -5.37
CA TYR A 14 6.08 4.20 -4.52
C TYR A 14 6.01 5.61 -3.91
N LEU A 15 7.16 6.29 -3.77
CA LEU A 15 7.23 7.69 -3.33
C LEU A 15 6.99 8.68 -4.48
N GLU A 16 7.01 8.22 -5.73
CA GLU A 16 6.87 9.06 -6.91
C GLU A 16 5.41 9.08 -7.37
N LYS A 17 4.90 10.28 -7.61
CA LYS A 17 3.61 10.47 -8.29
C LYS A 17 3.83 10.60 -9.78
N TYR A 18 3.24 9.71 -10.57
CA TYR A 18 3.34 9.74 -12.02
C TYR A 18 2.41 10.79 -12.62
N PRO A 19 2.90 11.67 -13.47
CA PRO A 19 2.06 12.60 -14.19
C PRO A 19 1.17 11.85 -15.21
N VAL A 20 -0.09 12.23 -15.26
CA VAL A 20 -1.09 11.69 -16.18
C VAL A 20 -1.44 12.75 -17.19
N TYR A 21 -1.34 12.41 -18.46
CA TYR A 21 -1.63 13.30 -19.57
C TYR A 21 -2.78 12.75 -20.41
N ILE A 22 -3.69 13.63 -20.81
CA ILE A 22 -4.72 13.34 -21.81
C ILE A 22 -4.49 14.31 -22.98
N ASN A 23 -4.36 13.75 -24.19
CA ASN A 23 -4.07 14.52 -25.39
C ASN A 23 -2.86 15.47 -25.19
N ARG A 24 -1.78 14.96 -24.57
CA ARG A 24 -0.53 15.68 -24.24
C ARG A 24 -0.67 16.79 -23.19
N LYS A 25 -1.85 16.99 -22.60
CA LYS A 25 -2.06 17.96 -21.52
C LYS A 25 -2.04 17.22 -20.20
N GLN A 26 -1.20 17.65 -19.24
CA GLN A 26 -1.20 17.09 -17.90
C GLN A 26 -2.50 17.44 -17.19
N VAL A 27 -3.21 16.41 -16.74
CA VAL A 27 -4.51 16.55 -16.05
C VAL A 27 -4.42 16.25 -14.58
N ALA A 28 -3.49 15.36 -14.19
CA ALA A 28 -3.34 14.95 -12.79
C ALA A 28 -1.96 14.33 -12.53
N ARG A 29 -1.74 13.88 -11.29
CA ARG A 29 -0.66 12.99 -10.90
C ARG A 29 -1.24 11.85 -10.07
N ILE A 30 -0.79 10.63 -10.31
CA ILE A 30 -1.27 9.43 -9.62
C ILE A 30 -0.16 8.80 -8.77
N GLY A 31 -0.44 8.61 -7.46
CA GLY A 31 0.44 7.95 -6.51
C GLY A 31 0.23 6.43 -6.49
N PHE A 32 1.02 5.76 -5.66
CA PHE A 32 0.88 4.32 -5.42
C PHE A 32 -0.50 4.02 -4.79
N ALA A 33 -1.18 2.99 -5.31
CA ALA A 33 -2.52 2.54 -4.90
C ALA A 33 -3.62 3.61 -5.00
N GLU A 34 -3.34 4.76 -5.63
CA GLU A 34 -4.29 5.84 -5.82
C GLU A 34 -5.18 5.54 -7.02
N THR A 35 -6.47 5.88 -6.90
CA THR A 35 -7.43 5.83 -8.00
C THR A 35 -7.79 7.24 -8.43
N LEU A 36 -7.61 7.53 -9.70
CA LEU A 36 -7.96 8.79 -10.33
C LEU A 36 -9.23 8.62 -11.15
N LYS A 37 -10.22 9.47 -10.93
CA LYS A 37 -11.47 9.54 -11.69
C LYS A 37 -11.50 10.86 -12.43
N LEU A 38 -11.66 10.78 -13.75
CA LEU A 38 -11.71 11.94 -14.65
C LEU A 38 -13.01 11.91 -15.42
N GLU A 39 -13.76 12.99 -15.34
CA GLU A 39 -14.94 13.20 -16.16
C GLU A 39 -14.52 13.82 -17.48
N LEU A 40 -14.85 13.16 -18.57
CA LEU A 40 -14.52 13.58 -19.94
C LEU A 40 -15.77 13.53 -20.82
N GLU A 41 -15.79 14.32 -21.85
CA GLU A 41 -16.81 14.22 -22.89
C GLU A 41 -16.60 12.94 -23.71
N PRO A 42 -17.64 12.39 -24.36
CA PRO A 42 -17.46 11.30 -25.31
C PRO A 42 -16.49 11.71 -26.42
N GLY A 43 -15.51 10.85 -26.73
CA GLY A 43 -14.50 11.17 -27.73
C GLY A 43 -13.34 10.18 -27.73
N ARG A 44 -12.39 10.43 -28.64
CA ARG A 44 -11.15 9.66 -28.71
C ARG A 44 -10.03 10.41 -28.03
N TYR A 45 -9.32 9.70 -27.13
CA TYR A 45 -8.29 10.27 -26.28
C TYR A 45 -7.00 9.45 -26.33
N GLN A 46 -5.89 10.15 -26.21
CA GLN A 46 -4.57 9.61 -25.94
C GLN A 46 -4.32 9.72 -24.44
N LEU A 47 -4.13 8.59 -23.78
CA LEU A 47 -3.72 8.53 -22.38
C LEU A 47 -2.23 8.23 -22.32
N HIS A 48 -1.49 9.08 -21.62
CA HIS A 48 -0.04 8.89 -21.42
C HIS A 48 0.28 9.05 -19.93
N CYS A 49 1.15 8.21 -19.42
CA CYS A 49 1.61 8.24 -18.05
C CYS A 49 3.04 7.73 -17.99
N GLY A 50 3.87 8.33 -17.15
CA GLY A 50 5.25 7.88 -16.96
C GLY A 50 5.85 8.47 -15.70
N GLY A 51 7.00 7.95 -15.29
CA GLY A 51 7.71 8.38 -14.11
C GLY A 51 9.20 8.47 -14.35
N LEU A 52 9.92 9.04 -13.38
CA LEU A 52 11.37 9.25 -13.45
C LEU A 52 12.14 7.95 -13.68
N PHE A 53 11.72 6.87 -12.99
CA PHE A 53 12.36 5.56 -13.05
C PHE A 53 11.63 4.55 -13.93
N GLY A 54 10.51 4.94 -14.55
CA GLY A 54 9.70 4.12 -15.44
C GLY A 54 9.74 4.59 -16.89
N THR A 55 9.52 3.66 -17.81
CA THR A 55 9.22 4.04 -19.19
C THR A 55 7.82 4.63 -19.27
N ASP A 56 7.62 5.49 -20.25
CA ASP A 56 6.30 6.05 -20.49
C ASP A 56 5.34 4.96 -20.99
N ALA A 57 4.10 4.98 -20.50
CA ALA A 57 3.01 4.18 -21.01
C ALA A 57 2.08 5.08 -21.82
N GLU A 58 1.67 4.60 -22.99
CA GLU A 58 0.74 5.31 -23.86
C GLU A 58 -0.32 4.35 -24.39
N THR A 59 -1.56 4.80 -24.42
CA THR A 59 -2.67 4.07 -25.03
C THR A 59 -3.71 5.03 -25.62
N TRP A 60 -4.37 4.57 -26.67
CA TRP A 60 -5.50 5.27 -27.26
C TRP A 60 -6.80 4.57 -26.85
N PHE A 61 -7.82 5.33 -26.54
CA PHE A 61 -9.12 4.77 -26.21
C PHE A 61 -10.25 5.67 -26.72
N ASP A 62 -11.35 5.02 -27.07
CA ASP A 62 -12.59 5.69 -27.40
C ASP A 62 -13.50 5.66 -26.17
N LEU A 63 -13.78 6.84 -25.62
CA LEU A 63 -14.73 7.01 -24.54
C LEU A 63 -16.10 7.31 -25.14
N LYS A 64 -16.96 6.30 -25.18
CA LYS A 64 -18.35 6.44 -25.56
C LYS A 64 -19.17 6.86 -24.32
N GLU A 65 -20.48 6.69 -24.32
CA GLU A 65 -21.35 7.02 -23.17
C GLU A 65 -21.14 6.11 -21.93
N HIS A 66 -20.03 5.39 -21.86
CA HIS A 66 -19.73 4.43 -20.82
C HIS A 66 -18.45 4.75 -20.07
N ARG A 67 -18.31 4.13 -18.91
CA ARG A 67 -17.09 4.20 -18.11
C ARG A 67 -15.99 3.34 -18.73
N LYS A 68 -14.78 3.88 -18.81
CA LYS A 68 -13.57 3.14 -19.14
C LYS A 68 -12.65 3.11 -17.93
N ALA A 69 -12.04 1.97 -17.70
CA ALA A 69 -11.14 1.78 -16.59
C ALA A 69 -9.83 1.14 -17.03
N TYR A 70 -8.72 1.60 -16.44
CA TYR A 70 -7.38 1.08 -16.71
C TYR A 70 -6.61 0.88 -15.41
N PHE A 71 -5.85 -0.21 -15.34
CA PHE A 71 -4.76 -0.36 -14.40
C PHE A 71 -3.47 0.17 -15.02
N LEU A 72 -2.76 1.00 -14.26
CA LEU A 72 -1.38 1.35 -14.54
C LEU A 72 -0.50 0.43 -13.68
N SER A 73 0.28 -0.41 -14.33
CA SER A 73 1.25 -1.30 -13.69
C SER A 73 2.66 -1.01 -14.19
N ALA A 74 3.66 -1.38 -13.42
CA ALA A 74 5.04 -1.32 -13.84
C ALA A 74 5.72 -2.68 -13.65
N GLU A 75 6.32 -3.17 -14.72
CA GLU A 75 7.13 -4.38 -14.72
C GLU A 75 8.60 -4.01 -14.61
N ARG A 76 9.33 -4.78 -13.79
CA ARG A 76 10.77 -4.59 -13.67
C ARG A 76 11.48 -5.04 -14.94
N LEU A 77 12.25 -4.16 -15.53
CA LEU A 77 13.06 -4.50 -16.69
C LEU A 77 14.18 -5.47 -16.33
N SER A 78 14.48 -6.40 -17.21
CA SER A 78 15.66 -7.28 -17.07
C SER A 78 16.94 -6.46 -17.14
N LEU A 79 18.06 -7.00 -16.63
CA LEU A 79 19.36 -6.30 -16.66
C LEU A 79 19.81 -5.91 -18.07
N LYS A 80 19.41 -6.69 -19.09
CA LYS A 80 19.74 -6.44 -20.49
C LYS A 80 18.89 -5.33 -21.14
N GLU A 81 17.71 -5.08 -20.58
CA GLU A 81 16.71 -4.16 -21.12
C GLU A 81 16.65 -2.83 -20.38
N ARG A 82 17.57 -2.59 -19.43
CA ARG A 82 17.57 -1.37 -18.60
C ARG A 82 18.21 -0.19 -19.31
N PRO A 83 17.45 0.69 -19.97
CA PRO A 83 17.97 2.00 -20.36
C PRO A 83 18.12 2.85 -19.09
N PHE A 84 19.31 3.25 -18.75
CA PHE A 84 19.51 4.20 -17.63
C PHE A 84 18.85 5.55 -17.96
N PRO A 85 18.08 6.17 -17.04
CA PRO A 85 17.82 5.79 -15.64
C PRO A 85 16.55 4.93 -15.42
N LYS A 86 15.96 4.37 -16.47
CA LYS A 86 14.66 3.69 -16.40
C LYS A 86 14.81 2.23 -16.00
N TYR A 87 14.17 1.83 -14.92
CA TYR A 87 14.26 0.48 -14.36
C TYR A 87 12.97 -0.33 -14.51
N TYR A 88 11.88 0.33 -14.90
CA TYR A 88 10.55 -0.25 -14.98
C TYR A 88 9.91 0.09 -16.32
N ARG A 89 9.07 -0.82 -16.81
CA ARG A 89 8.19 -0.58 -17.95
C ARG A 89 6.79 -0.31 -17.43
N CYS A 90 6.26 0.87 -17.69
CA CYS A 90 4.86 1.19 -17.38
C CYS A 90 3.95 0.63 -18.47
N LEU A 91 2.81 0.07 -18.07
CA LEU A 91 1.82 -0.55 -18.95
C LEU A 91 0.42 -0.16 -18.50
N PHE A 92 -0.45 0.08 -19.47
CA PHE A 92 -1.89 0.20 -19.24
C PHE A 92 -2.58 -1.13 -19.54
N THR A 93 -3.40 -1.60 -18.62
CA THR A 93 -4.25 -2.78 -18.82
C THR A 93 -5.70 -2.34 -18.68
N GLU A 94 -6.50 -2.53 -19.74
CA GLU A 94 -7.93 -2.27 -19.66
C GLU A 94 -8.60 -3.20 -18.66
N THR A 95 -9.50 -2.66 -17.86
CA THR A 95 -10.18 -3.37 -16.80
C THR A 95 -11.63 -2.91 -16.66
N THR A 96 -12.37 -3.48 -15.74
CA THR A 96 -13.73 -3.03 -15.43
C THR A 96 -13.76 -2.15 -14.19
N PRO A 97 -14.64 -1.13 -14.10
CA PRO A 97 -14.77 -0.31 -12.90
C PRO A 97 -15.06 -1.12 -11.63
N MET A 98 -15.72 -2.26 -11.77
CA MET A 98 -16.04 -3.16 -10.65
C MET A 98 -14.79 -3.83 -10.08
N GLN A 99 -13.82 -4.19 -10.93
CA GLN A 99 -12.53 -4.75 -10.47
C GLN A 99 -11.71 -3.73 -9.69
N ILE A 100 -11.70 -2.47 -10.15
CA ILE A 100 -11.02 -1.38 -9.43
C ILE A 100 -11.63 -1.19 -8.04
N LYS A 101 -12.96 -1.14 -7.96
CA LYS A 101 -13.66 -1.01 -6.67
C LYS A 101 -13.34 -2.16 -5.71
N GLY A 102 -13.33 -3.39 -6.21
CA GLY A 102 -12.97 -4.56 -5.40
C GLY A 102 -11.53 -4.51 -4.87
N GLU A 103 -10.59 -3.96 -5.65
CA GLU A 103 -9.21 -3.78 -5.18
C GLU A 103 -9.06 -2.61 -4.19
N GLU A 104 -9.81 -1.53 -4.36
CA GLU A 104 -9.86 -0.45 -3.36
C GLU A 104 -10.30 -0.99 -2.00
N GLU A 105 -11.42 -1.71 -1.95
CA GLU A 105 -11.92 -2.33 -0.72
C GLU A 105 -10.90 -3.29 -0.09
N GLN A 106 -10.21 -4.09 -0.91
CA GLN A 106 -9.18 -5.00 -0.42
C GLN A 106 -7.93 -4.28 0.10
N ASN A 107 -7.53 -3.17 -0.54
CA ASN A 107 -6.41 -2.36 -0.10
C ASN A 107 -6.73 -1.63 1.21
N ASP A 108 -7.93 -1.12 1.37
CA ASP A 108 -8.39 -0.47 2.61
C ASP A 108 -8.42 -1.47 3.77
N LEU A 109 -8.91 -2.69 3.55
CA LEU A 109 -8.86 -3.76 4.55
C LEU A 109 -7.41 -4.10 4.96
N LYS A 110 -6.49 -4.21 4.01
CA LYS A 110 -5.07 -4.46 4.29
C LYS A 110 -4.42 -3.29 5.03
N ALA A 111 -4.73 -2.05 4.67
CA ALA A 111 -4.26 -0.86 5.36
C ALA A 111 -4.76 -0.82 6.81
N GLN A 112 -6.03 -1.12 7.03
CA GLN A 112 -6.64 -1.19 8.36
C GLN A 112 -6.01 -2.29 9.22
N GLN A 113 -5.75 -3.48 8.64
CA GLN A 113 -5.05 -4.58 9.32
C GLN A 113 -3.61 -4.20 9.68
N SER A 114 -2.87 -3.55 8.78
CA SER A 114 -1.49 -3.11 9.04
C SER A 114 -1.43 -2.07 10.15
N THR A 115 -2.38 -1.14 10.18
CA THR A 115 -2.48 -0.12 11.22
C THR A 115 -2.78 -0.76 12.58
N ALA A 116 -3.72 -1.69 12.65
CA ALA A 116 -4.01 -2.45 13.87
C ALA A 116 -2.78 -3.22 14.40
N LEU A 117 -1.99 -3.82 13.50
CA LEU A 117 -0.74 -4.49 13.86
C LEU A 117 0.29 -3.51 14.45
N ILE A 118 0.46 -2.32 13.86
CA ILE A 118 1.38 -1.29 14.35
C ILE A 118 0.99 -0.87 15.78
N TYR A 119 -0.30 -0.62 16.03
CA TYR A 119 -0.77 -0.30 17.38
C TYR A 119 -0.55 -1.45 18.37
N ALA A 120 -0.80 -2.69 17.97
CA ALA A 120 -0.55 -3.86 18.81
C ALA A 120 0.95 -4.00 19.15
N PHE A 121 1.86 -3.79 18.19
CA PHE A 121 3.30 -3.79 18.42
C PHE A 121 3.73 -2.66 19.35
N GLY A 122 3.21 -1.46 19.15
CA GLY A 122 3.47 -0.28 20.01
C GLY A 122 3.04 -0.54 21.45
N PHE A 123 1.86 -1.10 21.65
CA PHE A 123 1.35 -1.46 22.97
C PHE A 123 2.21 -2.52 23.68
N ILE A 124 2.63 -3.56 22.95
CA ILE A 124 3.53 -4.61 23.50
C ILE A 124 4.88 -4.01 23.88
N ALA A 125 5.45 -3.14 23.04
CA ALA A 125 6.71 -2.48 23.37
C ALA A 125 6.61 -1.64 24.64
N LEU A 126 5.51 -0.92 24.84
CA LEU A 126 5.25 -0.15 26.07
C LEU A 126 5.12 -1.05 27.30
N LEU A 127 4.37 -2.14 27.20
CA LEU A 127 4.24 -3.10 28.31
C LEU A 127 5.56 -3.78 28.63
N SER A 128 6.37 -4.12 27.63
CA SER A 128 7.70 -4.70 27.84
C SER A 128 8.65 -3.71 28.52
N ALA A 129 8.60 -2.42 28.13
CA ALA A 129 9.39 -1.38 28.77
C ALA A 129 8.97 -1.16 30.23
N ALA A 130 7.65 -1.16 30.51
CA ALA A 130 7.13 -1.08 31.88
C ALA A 130 7.56 -2.28 32.75
N GLY A 131 7.52 -3.50 32.18
CA GLY A 131 8.03 -4.71 32.85
C GLY A 131 9.52 -4.64 33.15
N ALA A 132 10.33 -4.15 32.21
CA ALA A 132 11.76 -3.95 32.41
C ALA A 132 12.06 -2.90 33.49
N TRP A 133 11.26 -1.82 33.53
CA TRP A 133 11.38 -0.77 34.55
C TRP A 133 11.02 -1.32 35.96
N LEU A 134 9.95 -2.08 36.09
CA LEU A 134 9.56 -2.74 37.35
C LEU A 134 10.65 -3.73 37.82
N PHE A 135 11.23 -4.48 36.91
CA PHE A 135 12.35 -5.36 37.17
C PHE A 135 13.58 -4.61 37.73
N TRP A 136 13.92 -3.47 37.08
CA TRP A 136 15.00 -2.61 37.55
C TRP A 136 14.71 -2.03 38.96
N GLN A 137 13.51 -1.56 39.20
CA GLN A 137 13.09 -1.05 40.49
C GLN A 137 13.19 -2.14 41.60
N SER A 138 12.83 -3.38 41.32
CA SER A 138 12.93 -4.50 42.26
C SER A 138 14.37 -4.81 42.62
N MET A 139 15.29 -4.69 41.67
CA MET A 139 16.73 -4.88 41.92
C MET A 139 17.30 -3.77 42.80
N VAL A 140 16.83 -2.53 42.66
CA VAL A 140 17.32 -1.39 43.42
C VAL A 140 16.75 -1.39 44.86
N ASN A 141 15.47 -1.81 45.03
CA ASN A 141 14.75 -1.70 46.29
C ASN A 141 14.69 -3.03 47.09
N GLU A 142 15.31 -4.12 46.59
CA GLU A 142 15.27 -5.47 47.17
C GLU A 142 13.84 -6.04 47.35
N GLU A 143 12.85 -5.52 46.58
CA GLU A 143 11.46 -5.97 46.66
C GLU A 143 11.20 -7.18 45.74
N SER A 144 11.11 -8.36 46.34
CA SER A 144 10.93 -9.65 45.62
C SER A 144 9.65 -9.69 44.76
N ILE A 145 8.56 -9.04 45.19
CA ILE A 145 7.27 -9.08 44.46
C ILE A 145 7.35 -8.37 43.10
N LEU A 146 8.01 -7.23 43.05
CA LEU A 146 8.19 -6.48 41.78
C LEU A 146 9.08 -7.22 40.77
N PHE A 147 10.04 -8.00 41.27
CA PHE A 147 10.89 -8.88 40.48
C PHE A 147 10.07 -9.93 39.73
N TYR A 148 9.20 -10.65 40.45
CA TYR A 148 8.35 -11.68 39.85
C TYR A 148 7.32 -11.09 38.88
N LEU A 149 6.73 -9.95 39.18
CA LEU A 149 5.81 -9.24 38.30
C LEU A 149 6.48 -8.78 36.98
N GLY A 150 7.71 -8.29 37.06
CA GLY A 150 8.51 -7.91 35.89
C GLY A 150 8.80 -9.09 34.98
N ILE A 151 9.26 -10.24 35.54
CA ILE A 151 9.50 -11.47 34.76
C ILE A 151 8.20 -11.98 34.13
N PHE A 152 7.12 -12.01 34.88
CA PHE A 152 5.82 -12.49 34.44
C PHE A 152 5.31 -11.64 33.25
N ALA A 153 5.44 -10.31 33.31
CA ALA A 153 5.09 -9.43 32.24
C ALA A 153 5.96 -9.66 30.97
N MET A 154 7.27 -9.83 31.12
CA MET A 154 8.18 -10.08 29.99
C MET A 154 7.91 -11.41 29.28
N ILE A 155 7.43 -12.43 29.96
CA ILE A 155 7.19 -13.76 29.39
C ILE A 155 5.77 -13.89 28.82
N LEU A 156 4.76 -13.48 29.58
CA LEU A 156 3.36 -13.67 29.20
C LEU A 156 2.90 -12.79 28.04
N ILE A 157 3.38 -11.56 27.98
CA ILE A 157 2.94 -10.63 26.95
C ILE A 157 3.33 -11.10 25.55
N PRO A 158 4.60 -11.48 25.28
CA PRO A 158 4.97 -12.05 23.98
C PRO A 158 4.25 -13.35 23.66
N TRP A 159 3.97 -14.18 24.68
CA TRP A 159 3.29 -15.47 24.51
C TRP A 159 1.81 -15.31 24.15
N ALA A 160 1.10 -14.44 24.83
CA ALA A 160 -0.30 -14.09 24.53
C ALA A 160 -0.41 -13.48 23.11
N TYR A 161 0.56 -12.64 22.73
CA TYR A 161 0.60 -12.05 21.39
C TYR A 161 0.81 -13.09 20.28
N ARG A 162 1.68 -14.07 20.48
CA ARG A 162 1.85 -15.18 19.54
C ARG A 162 0.54 -15.92 19.28
N GLY A 163 -0.30 -16.11 20.30
CA GLY A 163 -1.63 -16.70 20.16
C GLY A 163 -2.57 -15.88 19.30
N VAL A 164 -2.61 -14.57 19.50
CA VAL A 164 -3.42 -13.64 18.70
C VAL A 164 -2.96 -13.62 17.25
N LEU A 165 -1.65 -13.56 17.00
CA LEU A 165 -1.07 -13.51 15.65
C LEU A 165 -1.38 -14.79 14.86
N ILE A 166 -1.26 -15.96 15.49
CA ILE A 166 -1.61 -17.26 14.89
C ILE A 166 -3.11 -17.34 14.59
N SER A 167 -3.96 -16.82 15.47
CA SER A 167 -5.42 -16.83 15.26
C SER A 167 -5.84 -15.94 14.10
N GLN A 168 -5.16 -14.80 13.90
CA GLN A 168 -5.40 -13.89 12.79
C GLN A 168 -4.89 -14.46 11.45
N LEU A 169 -3.73 -15.09 11.42
CA LEU A 169 -3.19 -15.75 10.24
C LEU A 169 -4.08 -16.91 9.77
N LYS A 170 -4.72 -17.64 10.70
CA LYS A 170 -5.70 -18.70 10.36
C LYS A 170 -7.02 -18.18 9.76
N LYS A 171 -7.39 -16.93 10.01
CA LYS A 171 -8.62 -16.33 9.44
C LYS A 171 -8.39 -15.70 8.05
N SER A 172 -7.14 -15.53 7.63
CA SER A 172 -6.77 -14.93 6.35
C SER A 172 -6.43 -15.96 5.24
N VAL A 173 -6.56 -17.25 5.54
CA VAL A 173 -6.50 -18.40 4.61
C VAL A 173 -7.89 -19.00 4.44
#